data_016f6cb86cc64bcbe0c932f422dca004
#
_entry.id   016f6cb86cc64bcbe0c932f422dca004
#
_cell.length_a   1.000
_cell.length_b   1.000
_cell.length_c   1.000
_cell.angle_alpha   90.00
_cell.angle_beta   90.00
_cell.angle_gamma   90.00
#
_symmetry.space_group_name_H-M   'P 1'
#
loop_
_entity.id
_entity.type
_entity.pdbx_description
1 polymer ?
#
loop_
_entity_poly.entity_id
_entity_poly.type
_entity_poly.pdbx_seq_one_letter_code
_entity_poly.pdbx_strand_id
1 'polypeptide(L)'
;MRRVAALLAAAALVAGIAGCGGGGAEPGAPRGATLVLDFQPNAVHSGIYAAQANGDFRDAGLNLRIQEPSSTADSAKLLETGRADFAVMDVNDFGIARERGLDLVAIAAIVQRPLASVIARNPGEIRTPADLAGKNIGVTGVPSDDAVLDTVLRSGGVDPSSVHRVTIGFNAVADLAAGQVDAATAFWNAEGVELQRKGIPVREFRVDQFGAPRYPELVVAVARRNCSEAGALLDGLRKGYAALTLDPRAALGDLLDQVTGLDRGSQEAQLAALESARAFVPADGGAASPALAPEDGRAWLGWATRRGLVKRSSAARIAAGFGASGGCR
;
A
#
# COMPACT_ATOMS: atom_id res chain seq x y z
N MET A 1 85.64 26.73 14.38
CA MET A 1 86.03 27.88 13.54
C MET A 1 84.87 28.15 12.58
N ARG A 2 84.22 29.29 12.77
CA ARG A 2 83.89 30.29 11.73
C ARG A 2 83.08 29.77 10.56
N ARG A 3 81.95 30.26 10.08
CA ARG A 3 81.20 31.57 10.18
C ARG A 3 79.89 31.29 9.38
N VAL A 4 78.73 31.64 9.85
CA VAL A 4 77.98 32.90 9.58
C VAL A 4 77.27 32.94 8.20
N ALA A 5 75.98 33.04 8.31
CA ALA A 5 74.96 33.84 7.62
C ALA A 5 74.62 33.54 6.17
N ALA A 6 73.35 33.42 5.89
CA ALA A 6 72.49 34.51 5.42
C ALA A 6 71.02 34.10 5.28
N LEU A 7 70.18 34.95 5.77
CA LEU A 7 68.73 35.02 5.59
C LEU A 7 68.35 35.24 4.10
N LEU A 8 67.28 34.60 3.66
CA LEU A 8 66.36 35.22 2.71
C LEU A 8 64.97 34.66 2.91
N ALA A 9 64.08 35.52 3.32
CA ALA A 9 62.64 35.29 3.48
C ALA A 9 61.97 35.20 2.12
N ALA A 10 61.16 34.18 1.92
CA ALA A 10 60.14 34.13 0.85
C ALA A 10 58.82 33.83 1.48
N ALA A 11 57.99 34.85 1.63
CA ALA A 11 56.59 34.74 2.04
C ALA A 11 55.80 34.16 0.87
N ALA A 12 55.36 32.90 1.02
CA ALA A 12 54.37 32.30 0.11
C ALA A 12 52.99 32.48 0.72
N LEU A 13 52.19 33.32 0.07
CA LEU A 13 50.79 33.55 0.36
C LEU A 13 50.03 32.25 0.02
N VAL A 14 49.58 31.52 1.05
CA VAL A 14 48.60 30.43 0.89
C VAL A 14 47.22 31.06 0.90
N ALA A 15 46.66 31.32 -0.27
CA ALA A 15 45.24 31.60 -0.44
C ALA A 15 44.44 30.33 -0.12
N GLY A 16 43.89 30.28 1.08
CA GLY A 16 42.96 29.25 1.49
C GLY A 16 41.67 29.36 0.67
N ILE A 17 41.44 28.45 -0.25
CA ILE A 17 40.16 28.25 -0.92
C ILE A 17 39.30 27.50 0.10
N ALA A 18 38.49 28.24 0.87
CA ALA A 18 37.36 27.68 1.61
C ALA A 18 36.31 27.25 0.61
N GLY A 19 36.45 26.03 0.09
CA GLY A 19 35.40 25.35 -0.68
C GLY A 19 34.29 24.97 0.27
N CYS A 20 33.27 25.83 0.38
CA CYS A 20 31.96 25.39 0.84
C CYS A 20 31.45 24.31 -0.12
N GLY A 21 31.59 23.05 0.30
CA GLY A 21 30.99 21.91 -0.39
C GLY A 21 29.47 21.94 -0.20
N GLY A 22 28.81 22.84 -0.92
CA GLY A 22 27.42 22.69 -1.27
C GLY A 22 27.34 21.55 -2.27
N GLY A 23 26.87 20.39 -1.85
CA GLY A 23 26.52 19.29 -2.76
C GLY A 23 25.38 19.75 -3.67
N GLY A 24 25.72 20.50 -4.72
CA GLY A 24 24.81 20.76 -5.83
C GLY A 24 24.60 19.46 -6.56
N ALA A 25 23.38 18.93 -6.53
CA ALA A 25 23.01 17.86 -7.41
C ALA A 25 23.29 18.31 -8.85
N GLU A 26 23.95 17.47 -9.62
CA GLU A 26 24.19 17.70 -11.05
C GLU A 26 22.84 18.00 -11.72
N PRO A 27 22.73 19.06 -12.55
CA PRO A 27 21.51 19.34 -13.29
C PRO A 27 21.19 18.16 -14.21
N GLY A 28 20.11 17.40 -13.89
CA GLY A 28 19.70 16.22 -14.65
C GLY A 28 19.87 14.87 -13.95
N ALA A 29 20.53 14.79 -12.80
CA ALA A 29 20.59 13.54 -12.03
C ALA A 29 19.22 13.20 -11.40
N PRO A 30 18.76 11.92 -11.48
CA PRO A 30 17.52 11.51 -10.86
C PRO A 30 17.54 11.77 -9.35
N ARG A 31 16.45 12.38 -8.83
CA ARG A 31 16.31 12.67 -7.41
C ARG A 31 16.05 11.40 -6.62
N GLY A 32 16.75 11.23 -5.51
CA GLY A 32 16.46 10.15 -4.56
C GLY A 32 15.09 10.35 -3.91
N ALA A 33 14.27 9.31 -3.91
CA ALA A 33 12.97 9.28 -3.26
C ALA A 33 12.71 7.92 -2.61
N THR A 34 11.89 7.89 -1.57
CA THR A 34 11.50 6.66 -0.87
C THR A 34 10.01 6.42 -1.02
N LEU A 35 9.65 5.23 -1.54
CA LEU A 35 8.30 4.69 -1.51
C LEU A 35 8.25 3.60 -0.43
N VAL A 36 7.43 3.79 0.60
CA VAL A 36 7.13 2.73 1.56
C VAL A 36 5.90 1.95 1.10
N LEU A 37 5.95 0.63 1.20
CA LEU A 37 4.81 -0.25 0.86
C LEU A 37 3.80 -0.30 2.02
N ASP A 38 2.63 -0.86 1.76
CA ASP A 38 1.58 -1.12 2.76
C ASP A 38 1.87 -2.36 3.60
N PHE A 39 2.55 -3.34 3.00
CA PHE A 39 2.84 -4.65 3.57
C PHE A 39 4.17 -5.19 3.00
N GLN A 40 4.49 -6.45 3.31
CA GLN A 40 5.59 -7.17 2.66
C GLN A 40 5.36 -7.23 1.16
N PRO A 41 6.43 -7.14 0.33
CA PRO A 41 6.31 -7.25 -1.11
C PRO A 41 5.57 -8.53 -1.52
N ASN A 42 4.60 -8.39 -2.40
CA ASN A 42 3.82 -9.50 -2.91
C ASN A 42 3.26 -9.14 -4.29
N ALA A 43 2.47 -10.03 -4.89
CA ALA A 43 1.99 -9.91 -6.26
C ALA A 43 1.23 -8.60 -6.57
N VAL A 44 0.64 -7.90 -5.59
CA VAL A 44 -0.02 -6.60 -5.82
C VAL A 44 0.98 -5.51 -6.26
N HIS A 45 2.25 -5.67 -5.88
CA HIS A 45 3.31 -4.70 -6.16
C HIS A 45 4.03 -4.96 -7.48
N SER A 46 3.68 -6.01 -8.25
CA SER A 46 4.39 -6.38 -9.47
C SER A 46 4.57 -5.23 -10.47
N GLY A 47 3.57 -4.34 -10.62
CA GLY A 47 3.69 -3.17 -11.49
C GLY A 47 4.72 -2.13 -10.99
N ILE A 48 4.91 -2.01 -9.68
CA ILE A 48 5.93 -1.13 -9.08
C ILE A 48 7.33 -1.67 -9.38
N TYR A 49 7.53 -2.97 -9.15
CA TYR A 49 8.84 -3.61 -9.36
C TYR A 49 9.18 -3.75 -10.84
N ALA A 50 8.19 -3.94 -11.72
CA ALA A 50 8.38 -3.87 -13.17
C ALA A 50 8.87 -2.48 -13.62
N ALA A 51 8.23 -1.40 -13.12
CA ALA A 51 8.70 -0.05 -13.40
C ALA A 51 10.14 0.20 -12.89
N GLN A 52 10.48 -0.36 -11.73
CA GLN A 52 11.83 -0.27 -11.16
C GLN A 52 12.85 -1.01 -12.04
N ALA A 53 12.55 -2.26 -12.43
CA ALA A 53 13.40 -3.09 -13.27
C ALA A 53 13.68 -2.46 -14.64
N ASN A 54 12.61 -1.92 -15.26
CA ASN A 54 12.68 -1.25 -16.56
C ASN A 54 13.38 0.12 -16.51
N GLY A 55 13.65 0.66 -15.32
CA GLY A 55 14.22 1.99 -15.15
C GLY A 55 13.22 3.14 -15.34
N ASP A 56 11.93 2.86 -15.42
CA ASP A 56 10.87 3.84 -15.71
C ASP A 56 10.83 5.00 -14.72
N PHE A 57 11.09 4.75 -13.43
CA PHE A 57 11.20 5.80 -12.43
C PHE A 57 12.42 6.67 -12.65
N ARG A 58 13.56 6.08 -13.03
CA ARG A 58 14.80 6.81 -13.29
C ARG A 58 14.64 7.71 -14.51
N ASP A 59 14.03 7.20 -15.57
CA ASP A 59 13.73 7.95 -16.80
C ASP A 59 12.77 9.11 -16.54
N ALA A 60 11.89 8.96 -15.52
CA ALA A 60 11.01 10.03 -15.05
C ALA A 60 11.71 11.00 -14.08
N GLY A 61 12.99 10.81 -13.77
CA GLY A 61 13.77 11.67 -12.89
C GLY A 61 13.77 11.26 -11.43
N LEU A 62 13.32 10.04 -11.07
CA LEU A 62 13.35 9.51 -9.72
C LEU A 62 14.30 8.33 -9.57
N ASN A 63 15.23 8.40 -8.62
CA ASN A 63 15.95 7.24 -8.09
C ASN A 63 15.17 6.69 -6.88
N LEU A 64 14.21 5.80 -7.16
CA LEU A 64 13.24 5.33 -6.17
C LEU A 64 13.83 4.20 -5.34
N ARG A 65 13.77 4.35 -4.01
CA ARG A 65 14.02 3.29 -3.04
C ARG A 65 12.68 2.76 -2.54
N ILE A 66 12.41 1.49 -2.79
CA ILE A 66 11.24 0.79 -2.24
C ILE A 66 11.60 0.26 -0.85
N GLN A 67 10.74 0.48 0.13
CA GLN A 67 10.95 0.08 1.52
C GLN A 67 9.72 -0.65 2.06
N GLU A 68 9.95 -1.75 2.77
CA GLU A 68 8.90 -2.44 3.52
C GLU A 68 8.55 -1.64 4.80
N PRO A 69 7.28 -1.59 5.21
CA PRO A 69 6.89 -1.00 6.48
C PRO A 69 7.24 -1.94 7.64
N SER A 70 7.47 -1.40 8.83
CA SER A 70 7.57 -2.20 10.05
C SER A 70 6.20 -2.53 10.67
N SER A 71 5.17 -1.75 10.31
CA SER A 71 3.75 -2.00 10.61
C SER A 71 2.87 -1.23 9.61
N THR A 72 1.61 -1.64 9.44
CA THR A 72 0.64 -0.93 8.57
C THR A 72 0.41 0.53 8.97
N ALA A 73 0.53 0.86 10.26
CA ALA A 73 0.37 2.22 10.77
C ALA A 73 1.57 3.15 10.47
N ASP A 74 2.70 2.61 10.01
CA ASP A 74 3.93 3.39 9.83
C ASP A 74 3.86 4.30 8.60
N SER A 75 3.18 3.89 7.53
CA SER A 75 3.16 4.61 6.25
C SER A 75 2.72 6.06 6.40
N ALA A 76 1.62 6.33 7.10
CA ALA A 76 1.13 7.68 7.34
C ALA A 76 2.13 8.53 8.15
N LYS A 77 2.76 7.95 9.18
CA LYS A 77 3.74 8.63 10.02
C LYS A 77 5.04 8.92 9.27
N LEU A 78 5.48 8.01 8.42
CA LEU A 78 6.67 8.21 7.58
C LEU A 78 6.46 9.34 6.58
N LEU A 79 5.28 9.45 5.96
CA LEU A 79 4.91 10.57 5.11
C LEU A 79 4.85 11.89 5.90
N GLU A 80 4.21 11.90 7.07
CA GLU A 80 4.07 13.08 7.92
C GLU A 80 5.43 13.66 8.34
N THR A 81 6.34 12.76 8.75
CA THR A 81 7.68 13.14 9.21
C THR A 81 8.69 13.40 8.08
N GLY A 82 8.31 13.15 6.80
CA GLY A 82 9.20 13.29 5.64
C GLY A 82 10.28 12.22 5.57
N ARG A 83 10.10 11.08 6.25
CA ARG A 83 10.99 9.91 6.17
C ARG A 83 10.66 9.01 4.99
N ALA A 84 9.49 9.18 4.39
CA ALA A 84 9.11 8.66 3.09
C ALA A 84 8.55 9.80 2.24
N ASP A 85 8.81 9.77 0.94
CA ASP A 85 8.26 10.71 -0.04
C ASP A 85 6.88 10.25 -0.49
N PHE A 86 6.70 8.93 -0.67
CA PHE A 86 5.49 8.27 -1.12
C PHE A 86 5.19 7.07 -0.24
N ALA A 87 3.92 6.68 -0.17
CA ALA A 87 3.50 5.45 0.50
C ALA A 87 2.37 4.76 -0.26
N VAL A 88 2.45 3.44 -0.37
CA VAL A 88 1.28 2.61 -0.61
C VAL A 88 0.53 2.49 0.72
N MET A 89 -0.76 2.68 0.70
CA MET A 89 -1.61 2.63 1.89
C MET A 89 -2.94 1.97 1.56
N ASP A 90 -3.48 1.22 2.52
CA ASP A 90 -4.90 0.89 2.52
C ASP A 90 -5.72 2.19 2.52
N VAL A 91 -6.78 2.24 1.71
CA VAL A 91 -7.64 3.43 1.61
C VAL A 91 -8.31 3.78 2.95
N ASN A 92 -8.54 2.78 3.80
CA ASN A 92 -9.10 2.99 5.13
C ASN A 92 -8.10 3.75 6.02
N ASP A 93 -6.84 3.32 6.02
CA ASP A 93 -5.77 3.98 6.77
C ASP A 93 -5.48 5.38 6.24
N PHE A 94 -5.53 5.57 4.92
CA PHE A 94 -5.47 6.90 4.30
C PHE A 94 -6.61 7.81 4.80
N GLY A 95 -7.84 7.31 4.82
CA GLY A 95 -8.99 8.06 5.29
C GLY A 95 -8.91 8.44 6.78
N ILE A 96 -8.47 7.50 7.62
CA ILE A 96 -8.24 7.72 9.06
C ILE A 96 -7.13 8.77 9.27
N ALA A 97 -6.03 8.68 8.52
CA ALA A 97 -4.95 9.66 8.58
C ALA A 97 -5.45 11.06 8.21
N ARG A 98 -6.24 11.18 7.13
CA ARG A 98 -6.90 12.43 6.72
C ARG A 98 -7.86 12.95 7.80
N GLU A 99 -8.63 12.07 8.43
CA GLU A 99 -9.52 12.43 9.54
C GLU A 99 -8.76 13.03 10.72
N ARG A 100 -7.61 12.46 11.04
CA ARG A 100 -6.70 12.95 12.11
C ARG A 100 -6.01 14.26 11.78
N GLY A 101 -6.17 14.76 10.53
CA GLY A 101 -5.64 16.05 10.11
C GLY A 101 -4.35 15.98 9.30
N LEU A 102 -3.84 14.79 8.97
CA LEU A 102 -2.68 14.67 8.11
C LEU A 102 -3.03 15.16 6.69
N ASP A 103 -2.22 16.05 6.14
CA ASP A 103 -2.46 16.60 4.81
C ASP A 103 -1.82 15.75 3.72
N LEU A 104 -2.43 14.58 3.51
CA LEU A 104 -2.04 13.59 2.52
C LEU A 104 -2.92 13.70 1.27
N VAL A 105 -2.37 13.34 0.12
CA VAL A 105 -3.07 13.25 -1.17
C VAL A 105 -2.88 11.85 -1.73
N ALA A 106 -3.96 11.14 -2.04
CA ALA A 106 -3.93 9.91 -2.81
C ALA A 106 -3.81 10.28 -4.30
N ILE A 107 -2.71 9.90 -4.93
CA ILE A 107 -2.36 10.28 -6.31
C ILE A 107 -2.59 9.15 -7.31
N ALA A 108 -2.65 7.91 -6.85
CA ALA A 108 -2.86 6.72 -7.66
C ALA A 108 -3.61 5.65 -6.87
N ALA A 109 -4.15 4.65 -7.57
CA ALA A 109 -4.68 3.43 -6.99
C ALA A 109 -4.04 2.23 -7.68
N ILE A 110 -3.29 1.41 -6.96
CA ILE A 110 -2.61 0.25 -7.52
C ILE A 110 -3.47 -1.02 -7.46
N VAL A 111 -4.47 -1.06 -6.60
CA VAL A 111 -5.51 -2.09 -6.55
C VAL A 111 -6.87 -1.43 -6.61
N GLN A 112 -7.65 -1.77 -7.62
CA GLN A 112 -8.87 -1.08 -8.05
C GLN A 112 -10.16 -1.69 -7.47
N ARG A 113 -10.03 -2.59 -6.49
CA ARG A 113 -11.17 -3.20 -5.79
C ARG A 113 -10.78 -3.66 -4.40
N PRO A 114 -11.76 -3.87 -3.49
CA PRO A 114 -11.48 -4.38 -2.15
C PRO A 114 -10.76 -5.73 -2.15
N LEU A 115 -9.70 -5.84 -1.39
CA LEU A 115 -9.00 -7.08 -1.05
C LEU A 115 -9.47 -7.62 0.29
N ALA A 116 -10.01 -6.76 1.14
CA ALA A 116 -10.46 -7.09 2.47
C ALA A 116 -11.58 -8.13 2.46
N SER A 117 -11.48 -9.09 3.35
CA SER A 117 -12.44 -10.18 3.53
C SER A 117 -12.46 -10.66 4.98
N VAL A 118 -13.49 -11.42 5.33
CA VAL A 118 -13.49 -12.30 6.49
C VAL A 118 -13.28 -13.72 5.96
N ILE A 119 -12.17 -14.35 6.33
CA ILE A 119 -11.81 -15.71 5.91
C ILE A 119 -12.12 -16.66 7.06
N ALA A 120 -13.05 -17.59 6.84
CA ALA A 120 -13.45 -18.57 7.81
C ALA A 120 -12.86 -19.94 7.49
N ARG A 121 -12.37 -20.65 8.50
CA ARG A 121 -12.05 -22.08 8.40
C ARG A 121 -13.33 -22.91 8.43
N ASN A 122 -13.20 -24.21 8.12
CA ASN A 122 -14.33 -25.16 8.16
C ASN A 122 -15.55 -24.70 7.32
N PRO A 123 -15.41 -24.56 5.99
CA PRO A 123 -16.49 -24.05 5.13
C PRO A 123 -17.73 -24.95 5.12
N GLY A 124 -17.67 -26.15 5.73
CA GLY A 124 -18.83 -27.00 5.99
C GLY A 124 -19.71 -26.50 7.13
N GLU A 125 -19.13 -25.80 8.10
CA GLU A 125 -19.83 -25.24 9.28
C GLU A 125 -20.15 -23.76 9.10
N ILE A 126 -19.19 -22.97 8.57
CA ILE A 126 -19.35 -21.53 8.32
C ILE A 126 -19.57 -21.32 6.83
N ARG A 127 -20.83 -21.31 6.40
CA ARG A 127 -21.24 -21.20 4.99
C ARG A 127 -21.67 -19.81 4.60
N THR A 128 -22.22 -19.07 5.55
CA THR A 128 -22.78 -17.72 5.38
C THR A 128 -22.26 -16.81 6.48
N PRO A 129 -22.33 -15.49 6.32
CA PRO A 129 -21.99 -14.57 7.41
C PRO A 129 -22.82 -14.77 8.68
N ALA A 130 -24.03 -15.33 8.59
CA ALA A 130 -24.86 -15.64 9.76
C ALA A 130 -24.22 -16.68 10.70
N ASP A 131 -23.42 -17.60 10.14
CA ASP A 131 -22.74 -18.66 10.89
C ASP A 131 -21.54 -18.15 11.72
N LEU A 132 -21.17 -16.87 11.55
CA LEU A 132 -20.13 -16.22 12.33
C LEU A 132 -20.60 -15.81 13.74
N ALA A 133 -21.91 -15.83 14.02
CA ALA A 133 -22.44 -15.46 15.34
C ALA A 133 -21.81 -16.34 16.44
N GLY A 134 -21.33 -15.72 17.52
CA GLY A 134 -20.69 -16.39 18.64
C GLY A 134 -19.27 -16.93 18.38
N LYS A 135 -18.70 -16.71 17.20
CA LYS A 135 -17.38 -17.23 16.83
C LYS A 135 -16.23 -16.33 17.30
N ASN A 136 -15.04 -16.94 17.42
CA ASN A 136 -13.78 -16.23 17.67
C ASN A 136 -13.24 -15.71 16.35
N ILE A 137 -13.15 -14.39 16.19
CA ILE A 137 -12.70 -13.74 14.97
C ILE A 137 -11.37 -13.04 15.22
N GLY A 138 -10.35 -13.45 14.50
CA GLY A 138 -9.04 -12.80 14.50
C GLY A 138 -9.10 -11.44 13.79
N VAL A 139 -8.51 -10.43 14.41
CA VAL A 139 -8.36 -9.08 13.84
C VAL A 139 -6.91 -8.62 13.99
N THR A 140 -6.41 -7.77 13.08
CA THR A 140 -5.04 -7.23 13.21
C THR A 140 -4.94 -6.23 14.35
N GLY A 141 -6.07 -5.63 14.74
CA GLY A 141 -6.16 -4.63 15.80
C GLY A 141 -6.19 -3.19 15.29
N VAL A 142 -6.38 -3.01 13.98
CA VAL A 142 -6.60 -1.68 13.38
C VAL A 142 -8.09 -1.39 13.18
N PRO A 143 -8.52 -0.12 13.20
CA PRO A 143 -9.95 0.24 13.09
C PRO A 143 -10.63 -0.20 11.78
N SER A 144 -9.86 -0.39 10.70
CA SER A 144 -10.38 -0.88 9.41
C SER A 144 -10.93 -2.30 9.49
N ASP A 145 -10.34 -3.16 10.32
CA ASP A 145 -10.83 -4.53 10.54
C ASP A 145 -12.27 -4.55 11.07
N ASP A 146 -12.56 -3.67 12.03
CA ASP A 146 -13.91 -3.58 12.59
C ASP A 146 -14.93 -3.17 11.52
N ALA A 147 -14.59 -2.23 10.65
CA ALA A 147 -15.48 -1.80 9.57
C ALA A 147 -15.74 -2.92 8.55
N VAL A 148 -14.71 -3.70 8.19
CA VAL A 148 -14.81 -4.86 7.31
C VAL A 148 -15.64 -5.97 7.95
N LEU A 149 -15.28 -6.37 9.16
CA LEU A 149 -15.97 -7.42 9.92
C LEU A 149 -17.45 -7.07 10.15
N ASP A 150 -17.73 -5.88 10.64
CA ASP A 150 -19.09 -5.41 10.87
C ASP A 150 -19.94 -5.37 9.60
N THR A 151 -19.30 -5.04 8.46
CA THR A 151 -19.99 -5.05 7.16
C THR A 151 -20.43 -6.46 6.79
N VAL A 152 -19.53 -7.43 6.90
CA VAL A 152 -19.84 -8.84 6.62
C VAL A 152 -20.88 -9.39 7.60
N LEU A 153 -20.72 -9.18 8.90
CA LEU A 153 -21.65 -9.65 9.93
C LEU A 153 -23.08 -9.11 9.69
N ARG A 154 -23.21 -7.80 9.49
CA ARG A 154 -24.52 -7.16 9.26
C ARG A 154 -25.18 -7.62 7.97
N SER A 155 -24.42 -8.02 6.94
CA SER A 155 -24.99 -8.60 5.72
C SER A 155 -25.69 -9.93 5.98
N GLY A 156 -25.27 -10.68 6.99
CA GLY A 156 -25.88 -11.91 7.47
C GLY A 156 -26.90 -11.71 8.60
N GLY A 157 -27.24 -10.46 8.95
CA GLY A 157 -28.14 -10.17 10.06
C GLY A 157 -27.54 -10.40 11.45
N VAL A 158 -26.21 -10.52 11.54
CA VAL A 158 -25.49 -10.76 12.80
C VAL A 158 -25.18 -9.43 13.49
N ASP A 159 -25.46 -9.34 14.78
CA ASP A 159 -25.01 -8.23 15.60
C ASP A 159 -23.48 -8.31 15.78
N PRO A 160 -22.71 -7.27 15.41
CA PRO A 160 -21.26 -7.25 15.60
C PRO A 160 -20.77 -7.48 17.03
N SER A 161 -21.63 -7.24 18.03
CA SER A 161 -21.29 -7.50 19.43
C SER A 161 -21.38 -8.99 19.82
N SER A 162 -21.97 -9.83 18.97
CA SER A 162 -22.14 -11.28 19.24
C SER A 162 -20.89 -12.10 18.94
N VAL A 163 -19.86 -11.54 18.32
CA VAL A 163 -18.59 -12.24 18.02
C VAL A 163 -17.51 -11.87 19.02
N HIS A 164 -16.56 -12.80 19.21
CA HIS A 164 -15.41 -12.58 20.09
C HIS A 164 -14.20 -12.16 19.24
N ARG A 165 -13.78 -10.89 19.33
CA ARG A 165 -12.59 -10.39 18.61
C ARG A 165 -11.33 -10.78 19.36
N VAL A 166 -10.39 -11.39 18.63
CA VAL A 166 -9.06 -11.79 19.13
C VAL A 166 -8.00 -11.03 18.33
N THR A 167 -7.20 -10.21 18.99
CA THR A 167 -6.10 -9.51 18.30
C THR A 167 -4.99 -10.49 17.98
N ILE A 168 -4.74 -10.71 16.68
CA ILE A 168 -3.78 -11.68 16.14
C ILE A 168 -2.62 -11.04 15.38
N GLY A 169 -2.63 -9.70 15.18
CA GLY A 169 -1.66 -9.02 14.30
C GLY A 169 -1.69 -9.62 12.89
N PHE A 170 -0.52 -9.92 12.34
CA PHE A 170 -0.39 -10.51 10.99
C PHE A 170 -0.37 -12.05 10.97
N ASN A 171 -0.87 -12.71 12.01
CA ASN A 171 -0.80 -14.16 12.13
C ASN A 171 -2.04 -14.91 11.56
N ALA A 172 -2.87 -14.28 10.74
CA ALA A 172 -4.13 -14.84 10.27
C ALA A 172 -3.97 -16.25 9.66
N VAL A 173 -2.96 -16.48 8.82
CA VAL A 173 -2.71 -17.80 8.23
C VAL A 173 -2.36 -18.85 9.30
N ALA A 174 -1.48 -18.51 10.23
CA ALA A 174 -1.04 -19.43 11.28
C ALA A 174 -2.20 -19.75 12.24
N ASP A 175 -2.94 -18.74 12.69
CA ASP A 175 -3.99 -18.88 13.68
C ASP A 175 -5.23 -19.61 13.11
N LEU A 176 -5.59 -19.34 11.84
CA LEU A 176 -6.63 -20.12 11.15
C LEU A 176 -6.18 -21.57 10.93
N ALA A 177 -4.94 -21.81 10.51
CA ALA A 177 -4.42 -23.14 10.32
C ALA A 177 -4.42 -23.96 11.62
N ALA A 178 -3.98 -23.35 12.71
CA ALA A 178 -3.94 -23.96 14.03
C ALA A 178 -5.31 -24.07 14.72
N GLY A 179 -6.35 -23.39 14.20
CA GLY A 179 -7.68 -23.33 14.81
C GLY A 179 -7.75 -22.51 16.08
N GLN A 180 -6.87 -21.54 16.22
CA GLN A 180 -6.90 -20.58 17.33
C GLN A 180 -8.08 -19.61 17.21
N VAL A 181 -8.50 -19.34 15.97
CA VAL A 181 -9.68 -18.55 15.63
C VAL A 181 -10.54 -19.29 14.60
N ASP A 182 -11.85 -19.02 14.58
CA ASP A 182 -12.80 -19.62 13.64
C ASP A 182 -12.78 -18.91 12.28
N ALA A 183 -12.55 -17.60 12.30
CA ALA A 183 -12.37 -16.75 11.12
C ALA A 183 -11.40 -15.62 11.43
N ALA A 184 -10.94 -14.91 10.41
CA ALA A 184 -10.09 -13.72 10.59
C ALA A 184 -10.38 -12.68 9.50
N THR A 185 -10.21 -11.39 9.82
CA THR A 185 -10.05 -10.35 8.81
C THR A 185 -8.72 -10.53 8.13
N ALA A 186 -8.73 -10.58 6.80
CA ALA A 186 -7.53 -10.84 6.00
C ALA A 186 -7.80 -10.49 4.52
N PHE A 187 -6.76 -10.43 3.72
CA PHE A 187 -6.86 -10.20 2.28
C PHE A 187 -7.03 -11.54 1.54
N TRP A 188 -8.08 -11.64 0.73
CA TRP A 188 -8.39 -12.87 0.00
C TRP A 188 -7.28 -13.27 -1.01
N ASN A 189 -6.56 -12.28 -1.56
CA ASN A 189 -5.49 -12.51 -2.53
C ASN A 189 -4.16 -12.95 -1.89
N ALA A 190 -3.94 -12.69 -0.63
CA ALA A 190 -2.72 -13.03 0.10
C ALA A 190 -2.98 -14.20 1.05
N GLU A 191 -3.55 -13.94 2.23
CA GLU A 191 -3.80 -14.97 3.24
C GLU A 191 -4.79 -16.04 2.74
N GLY A 192 -5.81 -15.64 1.96
CA GLY A 192 -6.76 -16.59 1.37
C GLY A 192 -6.08 -17.57 0.43
N VAL A 193 -5.23 -17.07 -0.46
CA VAL A 193 -4.42 -17.90 -1.38
C VAL A 193 -3.45 -18.80 -0.61
N GLU A 194 -2.79 -18.26 0.40
CA GLU A 194 -1.81 -19.04 1.18
C GLU A 194 -2.48 -20.19 1.95
N LEU A 195 -3.65 -19.97 2.54
CA LEU A 195 -4.43 -21.01 3.20
C LEU A 195 -4.84 -22.11 2.21
N GLN A 196 -5.33 -21.73 1.04
CA GLN A 196 -5.71 -22.68 -0.02
C GLN A 196 -4.51 -23.50 -0.49
N ARG A 197 -3.34 -22.88 -0.68
CA ARG A 197 -2.10 -23.56 -1.05
C ARG A 197 -1.62 -24.56 0.00
N LYS A 198 -1.84 -24.25 1.28
CA LYS A 198 -1.59 -25.16 2.41
C LYS A 198 -2.63 -26.29 2.52
N GLY A 199 -3.61 -26.34 1.61
CA GLY A 199 -4.67 -27.34 1.64
C GLY A 199 -5.67 -27.13 2.78
N ILE A 200 -5.73 -25.93 3.36
CA ILE A 200 -6.66 -25.58 4.41
C ILE A 200 -7.96 -25.08 3.74
N PRO A 201 -9.07 -25.80 3.89
CA PRO A 201 -10.33 -25.38 3.28
C PRO A 201 -10.86 -24.15 4.00
N VAL A 202 -11.14 -23.09 3.25
CA VAL A 202 -11.65 -21.83 3.76
C VAL A 202 -12.87 -21.35 2.99
N ARG A 203 -13.67 -20.49 3.65
CA ARG A 203 -14.72 -19.69 3.04
C ARG A 203 -14.31 -18.21 3.13
N GLU A 204 -14.28 -17.54 2.00
CA GLU A 204 -14.00 -16.10 1.92
C GLU A 204 -15.32 -15.32 1.82
N PHE A 205 -15.49 -14.36 2.72
CA PHE A 205 -16.56 -13.36 2.66
C PHE A 205 -15.93 -12.02 2.26
N ARG A 206 -15.75 -11.82 0.94
CA ARG A 206 -15.13 -10.61 0.38
C ARG A 206 -16.06 -9.43 0.61
N VAL A 207 -15.55 -8.35 1.19
CA VAL A 207 -16.36 -7.25 1.69
C VAL A 207 -17.22 -6.59 0.61
N ASP A 208 -16.76 -6.53 -0.63
CA ASP A 208 -17.50 -5.98 -1.78
C ASP A 208 -18.66 -6.87 -2.27
N GLN A 209 -18.71 -8.14 -1.85
CA GLN A 209 -19.83 -9.05 -2.09
C GLN A 209 -20.84 -9.04 -0.96
N PHE A 210 -20.49 -8.45 0.19
CA PHE A 210 -21.26 -8.45 1.42
C PHE A 210 -21.60 -7.05 1.95
N GLY A 211 -21.73 -6.05 1.05
CA GLY A 211 -22.33 -4.76 1.37
C GLY A 211 -21.40 -3.55 1.38
N ALA A 212 -20.11 -3.72 1.12
CA ALA A 212 -19.26 -2.60 0.75
C ALA A 212 -19.41 -2.32 -0.76
N PRO A 213 -19.23 -1.07 -1.20
CA PRO A 213 -19.14 -0.77 -2.62
C PRO A 213 -17.79 -1.27 -3.19
N ARG A 214 -17.65 -1.27 -4.49
CA ARG A 214 -16.33 -1.32 -5.10
C ARG A 214 -15.60 -0.01 -4.76
N TYR A 215 -14.37 -0.13 -4.30
CA TYR A 215 -13.46 0.98 -4.02
C TYR A 215 -12.01 0.51 -4.23
N PRO A 216 -11.05 1.40 -4.52
CA PRO A 216 -9.65 1.02 -4.59
C PRO A 216 -9.14 0.65 -3.21
N GLU A 217 -8.59 -0.56 -3.05
CA GLU A 217 -8.04 -1.00 -1.76
C GLU A 217 -6.74 -0.29 -1.44
N LEU A 218 -5.79 -0.32 -2.39
CA LEU A 218 -4.47 0.24 -2.17
C LEU A 218 -4.28 1.50 -3.01
N VAL A 219 -4.03 2.60 -2.32
CA VAL A 219 -3.73 3.89 -2.92
C VAL A 219 -2.26 4.27 -2.70
N VAL A 220 -1.71 5.03 -3.63
CA VAL A 220 -0.40 5.67 -3.43
C VAL A 220 -0.65 7.08 -2.93
N ALA A 221 -0.11 7.38 -1.76
CA ALA A 221 -0.25 8.67 -1.10
C ALA A 221 1.06 9.44 -1.05
N VAL A 222 0.94 10.76 -1.00
CA VAL A 222 2.03 11.73 -0.82
C VAL A 222 1.60 12.78 0.19
N ALA A 223 2.53 13.32 0.96
CA ALA A 223 2.23 14.54 1.72
C ALA A 223 2.06 15.72 0.76
N ARG A 224 1.04 16.58 0.96
CA ARG A 224 0.73 17.68 0.02
C ARG A 224 1.95 18.58 -0.29
N ARG A 225 2.83 18.79 0.68
CA ARG A 225 4.08 19.55 0.49
C ARG A 225 5.03 18.94 -0.55
N ASN A 226 4.91 17.64 -0.84
CA ASN A 226 5.75 16.89 -1.79
C ASN A 226 5.04 16.61 -3.13
N CYS A 227 3.92 17.26 -3.39
CA CYS A 227 3.11 17.04 -4.59
C CYS A 227 3.83 17.31 -5.92
N SER A 228 4.85 18.17 -5.91
CA SER A 228 5.65 18.47 -7.11
C SER A 228 6.32 17.22 -7.72
N GLU A 229 6.49 16.19 -6.93
CA GLU A 229 7.18 14.94 -7.32
C GLU A 229 6.22 13.84 -7.79
N ALA A 230 4.93 14.05 -7.55
CA ALA A 230 3.90 13.07 -7.89
C ALA A 230 3.88 12.70 -9.38
N GLY A 231 4.17 13.66 -10.27
CA GLY A 231 4.19 13.44 -11.72
C GLY A 231 5.18 12.37 -12.15
N ALA A 232 6.40 12.46 -11.67
CA ALA A 232 7.46 11.50 -12.02
C ALA A 232 7.14 10.08 -11.51
N LEU A 233 6.62 9.96 -10.28
CA LEU A 233 6.18 8.66 -9.75
C LEU A 233 5.03 8.08 -10.59
N LEU A 234 4.02 8.91 -10.91
CA LEU A 234 2.86 8.49 -11.70
C LEU A 234 3.26 8.01 -13.11
N ASP A 235 4.22 8.64 -13.74
CA ASP A 235 4.70 8.24 -15.06
C ASP A 235 5.38 6.85 -15.02
N GLY A 236 6.22 6.60 -14.01
CA GLY A 236 6.78 5.27 -13.78
C GLY A 236 5.71 4.23 -13.47
N LEU A 237 4.77 4.52 -12.57
CA LEU A 237 3.68 3.60 -12.23
C LEU A 237 2.82 3.25 -13.46
N ARG A 238 2.48 4.23 -14.32
CA ARG A 238 1.71 3.96 -15.54
C ARG A 238 2.40 2.97 -16.45
N LYS A 239 3.71 3.11 -16.66
CA LYS A 239 4.51 2.21 -17.48
C LYS A 239 4.60 0.82 -16.85
N GLY A 240 4.85 0.71 -15.54
CA GLY A 240 4.92 -0.56 -14.85
C GLY A 240 3.59 -1.32 -14.85
N TYR A 241 2.46 -0.64 -14.68
CA TYR A 241 1.13 -1.29 -14.78
C TYR A 241 0.74 -1.59 -16.23
N ALA A 242 1.25 -0.85 -17.21
CA ALA A 242 1.15 -1.23 -18.62
C ALA A 242 1.97 -2.50 -18.91
N ALA A 243 3.19 -2.62 -18.39
CA ALA A 243 3.99 -3.83 -18.48
C ALA A 243 3.30 -5.03 -17.81
N LEU A 244 2.74 -4.85 -16.62
CA LEU A 244 1.93 -5.88 -15.95
C LEU A 244 0.72 -6.33 -16.79
N THR A 245 0.10 -5.43 -17.56
CA THR A 245 -0.99 -5.78 -18.47
C THR A 245 -0.53 -6.61 -19.66
N LEU A 246 0.66 -6.29 -20.19
CA LEU A 246 1.21 -6.95 -21.38
C LEU A 246 1.75 -8.35 -21.05
N ASP A 247 2.49 -8.47 -19.97
CA ASP A 247 3.05 -9.74 -19.50
C ASP A 247 3.08 -9.78 -17.96
N PRO A 248 1.98 -10.26 -17.34
CA PRO A 248 1.89 -10.36 -15.88
C PRO A 248 2.98 -11.24 -15.26
N ARG A 249 3.43 -12.28 -15.98
CA ARG A 249 4.48 -13.18 -15.48
C ARG A 249 5.85 -12.53 -15.47
N ALA A 250 6.17 -11.77 -16.52
CA ALA A 250 7.41 -11.00 -16.55
C ALA A 250 7.44 -9.95 -15.43
N ALA A 251 6.35 -9.19 -15.26
CA ALA A 251 6.24 -8.20 -14.18
C ALA A 251 6.34 -8.84 -12.77
N LEU A 252 5.81 -10.04 -12.58
CA LEU A 252 6.03 -10.80 -11.35
C LEU A 252 7.48 -11.30 -11.24
N GLY A 253 8.10 -11.68 -12.34
CA GLY A 253 9.52 -12.03 -12.40
C GLY A 253 10.40 -10.90 -11.88
N ASP A 254 10.15 -9.68 -12.31
CA ASP A 254 10.85 -8.47 -11.86
C ASP A 254 10.74 -8.25 -10.34
N LEU A 255 9.59 -8.55 -9.74
CA LEU A 255 9.42 -8.55 -8.28
C LEU A 255 10.28 -9.61 -7.62
N LEU A 256 10.21 -10.85 -8.12
CA LEU A 256 10.91 -12.00 -7.54
C LEU A 256 12.44 -11.90 -7.65
N ASP A 257 12.94 -11.23 -8.67
CA ASP A 257 14.37 -11.00 -8.87
C ASP A 257 14.92 -9.90 -7.95
N GLN A 258 14.09 -8.94 -7.54
CA GLN A 258 14.47 -7.83 -6.68
C GLN A 258 14.22 -8.11 -5.19
N VAL A 259 13.34 -9.05 -4.85
CA VAL A 259 12.97 -9.35 -3.46
C VAL A 259 13.29 -10.80 -3.13
N THR A 260 14.25 -10.98 -2.24
CA THR A 260 14.67 -12.33 -1.80
C THR A 260 13.68 -12.94 -0.79
N GLY A 261 13.54 -14.26 -0.82
CA GLY A 261 12.76 -15.00 0.15
C GLY A 261 11.27 -15.15 -0.15
N LEU A 262 10.78 -14.59 -1.26
CA LEU A 262 9.41 -14.82 -1.69
C LEU A 262 9.25 -16.24 -2.27
N ASP A 263 8.18 -16.94 -1.87
CA ASP A 263 7.80 -18.21 -2.51
C ASP A 263 7.16 -17.94 -3.88
N ARG A 264 7.86 -18.31 -4.94
CA ARG A 264 7.42 -18.08 -6.33
C ARG A 264 6.01 -18.62 -6.58
N GLY A 265 5.73 -19.85 -6.15
CA GLY A 265 4.44 -20.48 -6.39
C GLY A 265 3.31 -19.78 -5.64
N SER A 266 3.57 -19.23 -4.44
CA SER A 266 2.61 -18.40 -3.72
C SER A 266 2.33 -17.11 -4.50
N GLN A 267 3.37 -16.42 -4.97
CA GLN A 267 3.20 -15.18 -5.71
C GLN A 267 2.49 -15.36 -7.06
N GLU A 268 2.78 -16.45 -7.79
CA GLU A 268 2.07 -16.81 -9.02
C GLU A 268 0.57 -17.07 -8.77
N ALA A 269 0.24 -17.76 -7.69
CA ALA A 269 -1.15 -18.03 -7.31
C ALA A 269 -1.87 -16.73 -6.88
N GLN A 270 -1.21 -15.84 -6.14
CA GLN A 270 -1.73 -14.53 -5.78
C GLN A 270 -1.99 -13.67 -7.04
N LEU A 271 -1.03 -13.62 -7.97
CA LEU A 271 -1.19 -12.89 -9.22
C LEU A 271 -2.39 -13.42 -10.01
N ALA A 272 -2.51 -14.73 -10.18
CA ALA A 272 -3.63 -15.35 -10.89
C ALA A 272 -4.99 -15.02 -10.24
N ALA A 273 -5.06 -14.98 -8.92
CA ALA A 273 -6.27 -14.57 -8.19
C ALA A 273 -6.61 -13.10 -8.43
N LEU A 274 -5.61 -12.21 -8.40
CA LEU A 274 -5.76 -10.77 -8.68
C LEU A 274 -6.22 -10.51 -10.12
N GLU A 275 -5.63 -11.20 -11.10
CA GLU A 275 -6.02 -11.10 -12.52
C GLU A 275 -7.45 -11.60 -12.73
N SER A 276 -7.79 -12.78 -12.21
CA SER A 276 -9.15 -13.34 -12.27
C SER A 276 -10.20 -12.38 -11.68
N ALA A 277 -9.85 -11.70 -10.61
CA ALA A 277 -10.70 -10.70 -9.98
C ALA A 277 -10.65 -9.34 -10.69
N ARG A 278 -9.83 -9.14 -11.72
CA ARG A 278 -9.57 -7.84 -12.38
C ARG A 278 -9.19 -6.75 -11.35
N ALA A 279 -8.32 -7.12 -10.41
CA ALA A 279 -7.99 -6.26 -9.28
C ALA A 279 -7.19 -5.00 -9.67
N PHE A 280 -6.46 -5.04 -10.79
CA PHE A 280 -5.68 -3.92 -11.31
C PHE A 280 -6.45 -3.04 -12.31
N VAL A 281 -7.69 -3.40 -12.63
CA VAL A 281 -8.48 -2.74 -13.68
C VAL A 281 -9.45 -1.76 -13.04
N PRO A 282 -9.47 -0.48 -13.45
CA PRO A 282 -10.43 0.52 -12.98
C PRO A 282 -11.90 0.09 -13.16
N ALA A 283 -12.81 0.73 -12.44
CA ALA A 283 -14.24 0.37 -12.45
C ALA A 283 -14.90 0.56 -13.83
N ASP A 284 -14.44 1.53 -14.61
CA ASP A 284 -14.87 1.80 -15.99
C ASP A 284 -14.34 0.80 -17.01
N GLY A 285 -13.45 -0.11 -16.61
CA GLY A 285 -12.87 -1.16 -17.45
C GLY A 285 -11.53 -0.75 -18.08
N GLY A 286 -11.13 -1.50 -19.10
CA GLY A 286 -9.86 -1.27 -19.80
C GLY A 286 -8.71 -2.16 -19.31
N ALA A 287 -7.47 -1.66 -19.45
CA ALA A 287 -6.24 -2.30 -19.01
C ALA A 287 -5.97 -2.02 -17.52
N ALA A 288 -5.05 -2.76 -16.92
CA ALA A 288 -4.52 -2.43 -15.60
C ALA A 288 -3.95 -1.01 -15.60
N SER A 289 -4.31 -0.24 -14.60
CA SER A 289 -3.94 1.18 -14.55
C SER A 289 -3.88 1.66 -13.11
N PRO A 290 -2.89 2.48 -12.73
CA PRO A 290 -2.84 3.13 -11.43
C PRO A 290 -3.74 4.37 -11.34
N ALA A 291 -4.71 4.51 -12.25
CA ALA A 291 -5.65 5.63 -12.23
C ALA A 291 -6.46 5.64 -10.93
N LEU A 292 -6.73 6.82 -10.41
CA LEU A 292 -7.60 7.05 -9.26
C LEU A 292 -8.66 8.08 -9.64
N ALA A 293 -9.88 7.61 -9.77
CA ALA A 293 -11.00 8.48 -10.07
C ALA A 293 -11.59 9.07 -8.76
N PRO A 294 -11.97 10.35 -8.74
CA PRO A 294 -12.59 10.96 -7.55
C PRO A 294 -13.88 10.27 -7.09
N GLU A 295 -14.62 9.64 -7.99
CA GLU A 295 -15.83 8.85 -7.70
C GLU A 295 -15.53 7.61 -6.86
N ASP A 296 -14.40 6.97 -7.07
CA ASP A 296 -13.99 5.79 -6.30
C ASP A 296 -13.79 6.17 -4.83
N GLY A 297 -13.11 7.30 -4.58
CA GLY A 297 -12.96 7.85 -3.24
C GLY A 297 -14.30 8.23 -2.61
N ARG A 298 -15.27 8.75 -3.40
CA ARG A 298 -16.61 9.07 -2.90
C ARG A 298 -17.41 7.82 -2.52
N ALA A 299 -17.34 6.76 -3.31
CA ALA A 299 -18.01 5.49 -3.03
C ALA A 299 -17.53 4.90 -1.70
N TRP A 300 -16.20 4.82 -1.52
CA TRP A 300 -15.57 4.40 -0.28
C TRP A 300 -16.00 5.29 0.91
N LEU A 301 -15.89 6.61 0.77
CA LEU A 301 -16.19 7.57 1.86
C LEU A 301 -17.64 7.46 2.34
N GLY A 302 -18.59 7.26 1.42
CA GLY A 302 -19.98 7.02 1.75
C GLY A 302 -20.17 5.75 2.61
N TRP A 303 -19.49 4.67 2.27
CA TRP A 303 -19.50 3.43 3.04
C TRP A 303 -18.80 3.60 4.39
N ALA A 304 -17.57 4.12 4.41
CA ALA A 304 -16.76 4.33 5.60
C ALA A 304 -17.47 5.21 6.65
N THR A 305 -18.15 6.27 6.20
CA THR A 305 -18.95 7.13 7.08
C THR A 305 -20.16 6.40 7.67
N ARG A 306 -20.87 5.57 6.86
CA ARG A 306 -22.01 4.79 7.36
C ARG A 306 -21.58 3.72 8.35
N ARG A 307 -20.37 3.18 8.24
CA ARG A 307 -19.80 2.18 9.15
C ARG A 307 -19.12 2.78 10.37
N GLY A 308 -19.03 4.11 10.45
CA GLY A 308 -18.38 4.79 11.57
C GLY A 308 -16.86 4.72 11.56
N LEU A 309 -16.25 4.25 10.44
CA LEU A 309 -14.80 4.21 10.27
C LEU A 309 -14.22 5.62 10.25
N VAL A 310 -14.93 6.56 9.63
CA VAL A 310 -14.61 7.99 9.64
C VAL A 310 -15.85 8.81 9.97
N LYS A 311 -15.64 9.97 10.63
CA LYS A 311 -16.73 10.86 11.02
C LYS A 311 -17.27 11.62 9.81
N ARG A 312 -18.61 11.80 9.77
CA ARG A 312 -19.28 12.61 8.73
C ARG A 312 -18.75 14.05 8.67
N SER A 313 -18.40 14.64 9.81
CA SER A 313 -17.82 15.98 9.89
C SER A 313 -16.46 16.11 9.21
N SER A 314 -15.74 15.02 9.02
CA SER A 314 -14.45 14.97 8.33
C SER A 314 -14.55 14.67 6.83
N ALA A 315 -15.75 14.35 6.33
CA ALA A 315 -15.95 13.84 4.96
C ALA A 315 -15.39 14.78 3.88
N ALA A 316 -15.65 16.09 3.99
CA ALA A 316 -15.15 17.07 3.02
C ALA A 316 -13.62 17.13 2.98
N ARG A 317 -12.96 17.10 4.16
CA ARG A 317 -11.51 17.08 4.27
C ARG A 317 -10.91 15.80 3.69
N ILE A 318 -11.53 14.66 3.95
CA ILE A 318 -11.08 13.38 3.41
C ILE A 318 -11.24 13.36 1.89
N ALA A 319 -12.41 13.78 1.37
CA ALA A 319 -12.69 13.84 -0.06
C ALA A 319 -11.68 14.72 -0.83
N ALA A 320 -11.25 15.83 -0.24
CA ALA A 320 -10.24 16.72 -0.82
C ALA A 320 -8.83 16.09 -0.92
N GLY A 321 -8.63 14.92 -0.34
CA GLY A 321 -7.40 14.13 -0.46
C GLY A 321 -7.39 13.16 -1.64
N PHE A 322 -8.51 12.95 -2.34
CA PHE A 322 -8.54 12.06 -3.50
C PHE A 322 -8.39 12.84 -4.81
N GLY A 323 -7.49 12.37 -5.67
CA GLY A 323 -7.35 12.81 -7.05
C GLY A 323 -5.94 13.28 -7.41
N ALA A 324 -5.37 12.63 -8.43
CA ALA A 324 -4.05 12.95 -8.97
C ALA A 324 -3.94 14.37 -9.55
N SER A 325 -5.03 14.94 -10.05
CA SER A 325 -5.04 16.25 -10.71
C SER A 325 -5.60 17.40 -9.86
N GLY A 326 -6.34 17.12 -8.79
CA GLY A 326 -6.97 18.13 -7.94
C GLY A 326 -6.29 18.31 -6.57
N GLY A 327 -5.67 17.26 -6.06
CA GLY A 327 -5.04 17.28 -4.76
C GLY A 327 -3.61 17.84 -4.74
N CYS A 328 -2.92 17.77 -5.88
CA CYS A 328 -1.53 18.22 -6.07
C CYS A 328 -1.40 19.46 -6.98
N ARG A 329 -2.44 20.29 -7.08
CA ARG A 329 -2.40 21.61 -7.76
C ARG A 329 -2.31 22.71 -6.73
#